data_57bb47a3df2f0f7fa266ed19800168dc
#
_entry.id   57bb47a3df2f0f7fa266ed19800168dc
#
_cell.length_a   1.000
_cell.length_b   1.000
_cell.length_c   1.000
_cell.angle_alpha   90.00
_cell.angle_beta   90.00
_cell.angle_gamma   90.00
#
_symmetry.space_group_name_H-M   'P 1'
#
loop_
_entity.id
_entity.type
_entity.pdbx_description
1 polymer ?
#
loop_
_entity_poly.entity_id
_entity_poly.type
_entity_poly.pdbx_seq_one_letter_code
_entity_poly.pdbx_strand_id
1 'polypeptide(L)'
;MLEFMRNKVVSVSRLDEKTMSVHGVLDDSIYSLELDFKVNISDLVCSAIKGRWLRWTTPQCPQALTFLEEAEGFCLAPGIDDKIHKAIGRRACRHFANLFIECAYAVREAVKLLHWQEAVENEPGLSFKDFLKRGSVKKKPAADITATVEPLKKPEQVSLQTATEKLSGITSSAPDKSSIKGEGKNIPAGFIIDLHLHTSPASPCASSSVDEMIEEAKRIGLDGICLSDHNYVWSPDEVQALREKHDFLVLRVNEIVTEQGDMLVFGFHEDIQGIIKLADLKKRVAAVGGFIVAAHPFRGFLTFGADDVGLTTEKAMAREMFKWVDGVETLNGKVTATENSLAQNVAKRLDLPATGGSDAHDVSTVGTYATAFKQMINNEKELLSALKKGQYQPVTFR
;
A
#
# COMPACT_ATOMS: atom_id res chain seq x y z
N MET A 1 -16.17 -3.81 -21.88
CA MET A 1 -16.03 -2.33 -21.72
C MET A 1 -15.75 -2.10 -20.24
N LEU A 2 -14.60 -1.55 -19.88
CA LEU A 2 -14.27 -1.26 -18.48
C LEU A 2 -15.03 0.00 -18.06
N GLU A 3 -15.93 -0.13 -17.09
CA GLU A 3 -16.66 1.01 -16.52
C GLU A 3 -16.05 1.32 -15.15
N PHE A 4 -15.45 2.50 -15.02
CA PHE A 4 -14.99 3.02 -13.74
C PHE A 4 -15.96 4.10 -13.27
N MET A 5 -16.50 3.93 -12.07
CA MET A 5 -17.40 4.89 -11.44
C MET A 5 -16.78 5.38 -10.14
N ARG A 6 -16.87 6.69 -9.90
CA ARG A 6 -16.46 7.31 -8.63
C ARG A 6 -17.45 8.37 -8.21
N ASN A 7 -17.98 8.20 -7.01
CA ASN A 7 -18.84 9.16 -6.35
C ASN A 7 -18.12 9.78 -5.14
N LYS A 8 -18.32 11.08 -4.96
CA LYS A 8 -17.98 11.77 -3.73
C LYS A 8 -19.21 12.51 -3.25
N VAL A 9 -19.56 12.29 -2.01
CA VAL A 9 -20.69 12.96 -1.37
C VAL A 9 -20.21 13.60 -0.09
N VAL A 10 -20.52 14.87 0.12
CA VAL A 10 -20.20 15.59 1.35
C VAL A 10 -21.45 16.20 1.93
N SER A 11 -21.69 15.95 3.19
CA SER A 11 -22.76 16.53 3.98
C SER A 11 -22.14 17.43 5.06
N VAL A 12 -22.65 18.64 5.19
CA VAL A 12 -22.26 19.58 6.25
C VAL A 12 -23.54 19.98 6.98
N SER A 13 -23.57 19.73 8.29
CA SER A 13 -24.74 20.01 9.15
C SER A 13 -24.32 20.87 10.32
N ARG A 14 -25.12 21.90 10.65
CA ARG A 14 -24.91 22.70 11.87
C ARG A 14 -25.29 21.86 13.10
N LEU A 15 -24.37 21.71 14.04
CA LEU A 15 -24.62 21.04 15.33
C LEU A 15 -25.13 22.02 16.38
N ASP A 16 -24.52 23.19 16.46
CA ASP A 16 -24.83 24.25 17.41
C ASP A 16 -24.43 25.63 16.80
N GLU A 17 -24.46 26.68 17.61
CA GLU A 17 -24.13 28.04 17.16
C GLU A 17 -22.67 28.20 16.67
N LYS A 18 -21.76 27.34 17.10
CA LYS A 18 -20.32 27.47 16.85
C LYS A 18 -19.73 26.32 16.04
N THR A 19 -20.46 25.22 15.88
CA THR A 19 -19.91 23.97 15.37
C THR A 19 -20.74 23.38 14.24
N MET A 20 -20.06 22.94 13.18
CA MET A 20 -20.62 22.09 12.14
C MET A 20 -20.05 20.68 12.22
N SER A 21 -20.85 19.70 11.86
CA SER A 21 -20.43 18.32 11.58
C SER A 21 -20.28 18.15 10.08
N VAL A 22 -19.22 17.49 9.69
CA VAL A 22 -18.92 17.17 8.30
C VAL A 22 -18.82 15.66 8.16
N HIS A 23 -19.53 15.12 7.17
CA HIS A 23 -19.45 13.72 6.77
C HIS A 23 -19.16 13.65 5.27
N GLY A 24 -18.04 13.03 4.92
CA GLY A 24 -17.64 12.81 3.54
C GLY A 24 -17.59 11.33 3.20
N VAL A 25 -18.05 10.97 2.01
CA VAL A 25 -17.99 9.61 1.46
C VAL A 25 -17.29 9.66 0.10
N LEU A 26 -16.32 8.79 -0.10
CA LEU A 26 -15.82 8.45 -1.42
C LEU A 26 -16.14 7.00 -1.68
N ASP A 27 -16.86 6.73 -2.74
CA ASP A 27 -17.15 5.36 -3.19
C ASP A 27 -16.88 5.27 -4.69
N ASP A 28 -15.94 4.41 -5.06
CA ASP A 28 -15.64 4.11 -6.45
C ASP A 28 -15.59 2.60 -6.71
N SER A 29 -15.32 2.22 -7.94
CA SER A 29 -15.27 0.79 -8.32
C SER A 29 -14.22 -0.02 -7.53
N ILE A 30 -13.24 0.65 -6.89
CA ILE A 30 -12.10 0.02 -6.22
C ILE A 30 -12.10 0.34 -4.72
N TYR A 31 -12.36 1.60 -4.34
CA TYR A 31 -12.22 2.10 -2.98
C TYR A 31 -13.55 2.60 -2.43
N SER A 32 -13.77 2.39 -1.12
CA SER A 32 -14.88 3.01 -0.40
C SER A 32 -14.40 3.44 0.98
N LEU A 33 -14.58 4.71 1.31
CA LEU A 33 -14.11 5.29 2.57
C LEU A 33 -14.99 6.45 3.02
N GLU A 34 -14.98 6.69 4.31
CA GLU A 34 -15.71 7.77 4.96
C GLU A 34 -14.77 8.62 5.81
N LEU A 35 -15.12 9.89 5.94
CA LEU A 35 -14.41 10.86 6.75
C LEU A 35 -15.40 11.71 7.54
N ASP A 36 -15.30 11.68 8.85
CA ASP A 36 -16.11 12.46 9.77
C ASP A 36 -15.23 13.43 10.56
N PHE A 37 -15.67 14.68 10.73
CA PHE A 37 -15.00 15.64 11.59
C PHE A 37 -15.92 16.80 11.98
N LYS A 38 -15.48 17.59 12.94
CA LYS A 38 -16.15 18.83 13.37
C LYS A 38 -15.36 20.04 12.92
N VAL A 39 -16.06 21.14 12.68
CA VAL A 39 -15.46 22.43 12.28
C VAL A 39 -16.05 23.54 13.12
N ASN A 40 -15.20 24.39 13.65
CA ASN A 40 -15.64 25.64 14.26
C ASN A 40 -16.01 26.66 13.17
N ILE A 41 -17.20 27.26 13.27
CA ILE A 41 -17.74 28.15 12.22
C ILE A 41 -16.94 29.45 12.10
N SER A 42 -16.38 29.96 13.22
CA SER A 42 -15.75 31.28 13.25
C SER A 42 -14.34 31.31 12.65
N ASP A 43 -13.56 30.26 12.82
CA ASP A 43 -12.15 30.19 12.42
C ASP A 43 -11.85 29.04 11.43
N LEU A 44 -12.87 28.22 11.12
CA LEU A 44 -12.79 27.06 10.23
C LEU A 44 -11.79 26.01 10.71
N VAL A 45 -11.48 25.96 12.00
CA VAL A 45 -10.57 24.96 12.57
C VAL A 45 -11.29 23.63 12.73
N CYS A 46 -10.71 22.56 12.18
CA CYS A 46 -11.26 21.22 12.28
C CYS A 46 -10.76 20.47 13.52
N SER A 47 -11.60 19.56 14.02
CA SER A 47 -11.35 18.74 15.21
C SER A 47 -12.12 17.41 15.14
N ALA A 48 -11.78 16.47 16.00
CA ALA A 48 -12.42 15.18 16.15
C ALA A 48 -12.49 14.39 14.81
N ILE A 49 -11.39 14.40 14.07
CA ILE A 49 -11.30 13.76 12.77
C ILE A 49 -11.28 12.25 12.94
N LYS A 50 -12.15 11.55 12.19
CA LYS A 50 -12.22 10.09 12.13
C LYS A 50 -12.40 9.66 10.69
N GLY A 51 -11.61 8.67 10.29
CA GLY A 51 -11.78 8.00 9.00
C GLY A 51 -12.27 6.57 9.17
N ARG A 52 -12.91 6.05 8.16
CA ARG A 52 -13.30 4.65 8.07
C ARG A 52 -13.11 4.14 6.64
N TRP A 53 -12.49 2.99 6.50
CA TRP A 53 -12.47 2.25 5.26
C TRP A 53 -13.65 1.27 5.22
N LEU A 54 -14.34 1.23 4.10
CA LEU A 54 -15.39 0.25 3.79
C LEU A 54 -14.89 -0.76 2.76
N ARG A 55 -14.06 -0.31 1.81
CA ARG A 55 -13.41 -1.14 0.79
C ARG A 55 -12.04 -0.56 0.45
N TRP A 56 -11.00 -1.39 0.42
CA TRP A 56 -9.63 -1.02 0.11
C TRP A 56 -8.90 -2.15 -0.59
N THR A 57 -7.74 -1.89 -1.19
CA THR A 57 -6.99 -2.85 -2.01
C THR A 57 -5.69 -3.32 -1.38
N THR A 58 -5.15 -2.58 -0.43
CA THR A 58 -3.86 -2.91 0.18
C THR A 58 -3.90 -2.79 1.70
N PRO A 59 -3.14 -3.60 2.45
CA PRO A 59 -3.08 -3.56 3.92
C PRO A 59 -2.64 -2.21 4.49
N GLN A 60 -1.99 -1.38 3.68
CA GLN A 60 -1.56 -0.03 4.05
C GLN A 60 -2.73 0.95 4.16
N CYS A 61 -3.82 0.71 3.43
CA CYS A 61 -4.97 1.60 3.46
C CYS A 61 -5.53 1.83 4.88
N PRO A 62 -5.79 0.81 5.72
CA PRO A 62 -6.22 1.02 7.11
C PRO A 62 -5.23 1.78 7.98
N GLN A 63 -3.93 1.68 7.71
CA GLN A 63 -2.89 2.37 8.47
C GLN A 63 -2.90 3.89 8.23
N ALA A 64 -3.43 4.32 7.09
CA ALA A 64 -3.59 5.74 6.78
C ALA A 64 -4.49 6.48 7.78
N LEU A 65 -5.33 5.77 8.55
CA LEU A 65 -6.24 6.37 9.52
C LEU A 65 -5.51 7.11 10.64
N THR A 66 -4.36 6.62 11.09
CA THR A 66 -3.56 7.25 12.14
C THR A 66 -3.04 8.64 11.75
N PHE A 67 -2.83 8.87 10.45
CA PHE A 67 -2.36 10.16 9.95
C PHE A 67 -3.47 11.22 9.86
N LEU A 68 -4.74 10.83 9.96
CA LEU A 68 -5.84 11.79 9.96
C LEU A 68 -5.83 12.67 11.21
N GLU A 69 -5.33 12.15 12.34
CA GLU A 69 -5.18 12.91 13.58
C GLU A 69 -4.24 14.11 13.43
N GLU A 70 -3.26 14.04 12.52
CA GLU A 70 -2.35 15.17 12.22
C GLU A 70 -3.07 16.37 11.58
N ALA A 71 -4.27 16.17 11.06
CA ALA A 71 -5.09 17.25 10.53
C ALA A 71 -5.93 17.95 11.61
N GLU A 72 -5.96 17.49 12.83
CA GLU A 72 -6.60 18.22 13.91
C GLU A 72 -5.94 19.60 14.08
N GLY A 73 -6.77 20.61 14.23
CA GLY A 73 -6.31 21.99 14.27
C GLY A 73 -6.01 22.62 12.89
N PHE A 74 -6.27 21.93 11.77
CA PHE A 74 -6.16 22.58 10.46
C PHE A 74 -7.29 23.59 10.30
N CYS A 75 -6.92 24.82 9.88
CA CYS A 75 -7.87 25.83 9.42
C CYS A 75 -8.20 25.57 7.96
N LEU A 76 -9.46 25.27 7.66
CA LEU A 76 -9.95 24.91 6.31
C LEU A 76 -10.15 26.11 5.38
N ALA A 77 -9.47 27.22 5.61
CA ALA A 77 -9.46 28.39 4.75
C ALA A 77 -8.88 28.10 3.35
N PRO A 78 -9.12 28.97 2.35
CA PRO A 78 -8.51 28.80 1.03
C PRO A 78 -7.00 28.64 1.07
N GLY A 79 -6.46 27.68 0.31
CA GLY A 79 -5.03 27.36 0.26
C GLY A 79 -4.61 26.20 1.21
N ILE A 80 -5.55 25.60 1.95
CA ILE A 80 -5.26 24.44 2.81
C ILE A 80 -4.88 23.17 2.04
N ASP A 81 -5.22 23.10 0.76
CA ASP A 81 -5.11 21.91 -0.10
C ASP A 81 -3.68 21.35 -0.11
N ASP A 82 -2.68 22.23 -0.26
CA ASP A 82 -1.25 21.82 -0.22
C ASP A 82 -0.84 21.22 1.13
N LYS A 83 -1.36 21.75 2.22
CA LYS A 83 -1.08 21.23 3.56
C LYS A 83 -1.70 19.85 3.76
N ILE A 84 -2.95 19.66 3.31
CA ILE A 84 -3.64 18.37 3.34
C ILE A 84 -2.87 17.35 2.46
N HIS A 85 -2.46 17.73 1.26
CA HIS A 85 -1.66 16.85 0.40
C HIS A 85 -0.32 16.47 1.02
N LYS A 86 0.34 17.37 1.72
CA LYS A 86 1.62 17.08 2.37
C LYS A 86 1.46 16.22 3.62
N ALA A 87 0.52 16.53 4.49
CA ALA A 87 0.32 15.84 5.76
C ALA A 87 -0.34 14.45 5.58
N ILE A 88 -1.38 14.37 4.74
CA ILE A 88 -2.16 13.14 4.57
C ILE A 88 -1.85 12.46 3.23
N GLY A 89 -1.90 13.21 2.12
CA GLY A 89 -1.84 12.64 0.78
C GLY A 89 -0.50 11.96 0.44
N ARG A 90 0.62 12.58 0.79
CA ARG A 90 1.97 12.06 0.52
C ARG A 90 2.44 11.06 1.57
N ARG A 91 2.01 11.24 2.82
CA ARG A 91 2.46 10.45 3.95
C ARG A 91 1.59 9.24 4.23
N ALA A 92 0.33 9.26 3.83
CA ALA A 92 -0.61 8.20 4.16
C ALA A 92 -1.48 7.78 2.96
N CYS A 93 -2.50 8.57 2.61
CA CYS A 93 -3.49 8.17 1.64
C CYS A 93 -4.01 9.33 0.79
N ARG A 94 -3.82 9.23 -0.53
CA ARG A 94 -4.36 10.20 -1.49
C ARG A 94 -5.90 10.23 -1.52
N HIS A 95 -6.56 9.10 -1.24
CA HIS A 95 -8.02 9.05 -1.24
C HIS A 95 -8.60 9.87 -0.08
N PHE A 96 -8.07 9.70 1.14
CA PHE A 96 -8.45 10.54 2.28
C PHE A 96 -8.10 12.02 2.07
N ALA A 97 -6.92 12.33 1.53
CA ALA A 97 -6.55 13.70 1.24
C ALA A 97 -7.52 14.36 0.25
N ASN A 98 -7.85 13.66 -0.85
CA ASN A 98 -8.78 14.16 -1.85
C ASN A 98 -10.21 14.31 -1.32
N LEU A 99 -10.66 13.39 -0.47
CA LEU A 99 -11.96 13.52 0.18
C LEU A 99 -11.98 14.67 1.19
N PHE A 100 -10.91 14.84 1.96
CA PHE A 100 -10.80 15.93 2.93
C PHE A 100 -10.75 17.32 2.27
N ILE A 101 -10.09 17.45 1.12
CA ILE A 101 -10.11 18.69 0.31
C ILE A 101 -11.53 18.99 -0.17
N GLU A 102 -12.27 17.99 -0.63
CA GLU A 102 -13.67 18.14 -1.02
C GLU A 102 -14.54 18.58 0.16
N CYS A 103 -14.34 17.97 1.33
CA CYS A 103 -15.00 18.36 2.56
C CYS A 103 -14.67 19.81 2.95
N ALA A 104 -13.41 20.24 2.87
CA ALA A 104 -12.99 21.60 3.15
C ALA A 104 -13.65 22.61 2.19
N TYR A 105 -13.84 22.22 0.94
CA TYR A 105 -14.58 23.01 -0.04
C TYR A 105 -16.05 23.16 0.37
N ALA A 106 -16.71 22.06 0.67
CA ALA A 106 -18.12 22.04 1.10
C ALA A 106 -18.36 22.85 2.38
N VAL A 107 -17.42 22.79 3.35
CA VAL A 107 -17.46 23.62 4.58
C VAL A 107 -17.48 25.10 4.24
N ARG A 108 -16.59 25.56 3.35
CA ARG A 108 -16.54 26.98 2.95
C ARG A 108 -17.83 27.45 2.29
N GLU A 109 -18.44 26.59 1.47
CA GLU A 109 -19.73 26.92 0.85
C GLU A 109 -20.88 26.91 1.88
N ALA A 110 -20.88 25.95 2.81
CA ALA A 110 -21.87 25.87 3.88
C ALA A 110 -21.82 27.10 4.81
N VAL A 111 -20.63 27.61 5.14
CA VAL A 111 -20.47 28.82 5.94
C VAL A 111 -20.98 30.04 5.19
N LYS A 112 -20.75 30.17 3.88
CA LYS A 112 -21.34 31.25 3.08
C LYS A 112 -22.86 31.19 3.09
N LEU A 113 -23.43 30.00 2.95
CA LEU A 113 -24.88 29.77 2.99
C LEU A 113 -25.45 30.13 4.35
N LEU A 114 -24.77 29.73 5.44
CA LEU A 114 -25.17 30.07 6.81
C LEU A 114 -25.22 31.59 7.04
N HIS A 115 -24.16 32.31 6.66
CA HIS A 115 -24.12 33.77 6.79
C HIS A 115 -25.15 34.46 5.91
N TRP A 116 -25.46 33.91 4.75
CA TRP A 116 -26.55 34.42 3.93
C TRP A 116 -27.92 34.23 4.60
N GLN A 117 -28.19 33.07 5.18
CA GLN A 117 -29.43 32.82 5.94
C GLN A 117 -29.60 33.79 7.09
N GLU A 118 -28.55 34.02 7.87
CA GLU A 118 -28.54 35.03 8.94
C GLU A 118 -28.77 36.48 8.41
N ALA A 119 -28.21 36.79 7.25
CA ALA A 119 -28.43 38.09 6.61
C ALA A 119 -29.88 38.27 6.10
N VAL A 120 -30.51 37.20 5.61
CA VAL A 120 -31.92 37.20 5.16
C VAL A 120 -32.89 37.43 6.32
N GLU A 121 -32.59 36.99 7.53
CA GLU A 121 -33.39 37.29 8.71
C GLU A 121 -33.48 38.78 9.00
N ASN A 122 -32.40 39.53 8.70
CA ASN A 122 -32.33 40.98 8.87
C ASN A 122 -32.77 41.74 7.63
N GLU A 123 -32.70 41.14 6.44
CA GLU A 123 -33.08 41.77 5.16
C GLU A 123 -33.91 40.77 4.31
N PRO A 124 -35.22 40.66 4.56
CA PRO A 124 -36.11 39.78 3.80
C PRO A 124 -36.06 40.08 2.30
N GLY A 125 -35.77 39.07 1.48
CA GLY A 125 -35.69 39.22 0.01
C GLY A 125 -34.27 39.34 -0.54
N LEU A 126 -33.22 39.32 0.31
CA LEU A 126 -31.83 39.31 -0.13
C LEU A 126 -31.49 37.99 -0.87
N SER A 127 -31.22 38.10 -2.18
CA SER A 127 -30.80 36.90 -2.95
C SER A 127 -29.38 36.49 -2.57
N PHE A 128 -29.10 35.17 -2.64
CA PHE A 128 -27.74 34.64 -2.39
C PHE A 128 -26.69 35.28 -3.33
N LYS A 129 -27.07 35.53 -4.57
CA LYS A 129 -26.22 36.19 -5.57
C LYS A 129 -25.82 37.60 -5.17
N ASP A 130 -26.74 38.37 -4.63
CA ASP A 130 -26.47 39.75 -4.21
C ASP A 130 -25.70 39.78 -2.89
N PHE A 131 -25.95 38.84 -1.98
CA PHE A 131 -25.15 38.66 -0.79
C PHE A 131 -23.66 38.40 -1.13
N LEU A 132 -23.39 37.47 -2.07
CA LEU A 132 -22.01 37.16 -2.51
C LEU A 132 -21.31 38.38 -3.13
N LYS A 133 -22.02 39.25 -3.89
CA LYS A 133 -21.44 40.49 -4.43
C LYS A 133 -21.01 41.45 -3.32
N ARG A 134 -21.78 41.57 -2.23
CA ARG A 134 -21.46 42.44 -1.08
C ARG A 134 -20.20 41.96 -0.35
N GLY A 135 -20.00 40.62 -0.19
CA GLY A 135 -18.82 40.03 0.42
C GLY A 135 -17.52 40.27 -0.35
N SER A 136 -17.61 40.49 -1.67
CA SER A 136 -16.43 40.76 -2.52
C SER A 136 -15.90 42.21 -2.42
N VAL A 137 -16.65 43.13 -1.83
CA VAL A 137 -16.30 44.58 -1.75
C VAL A 137 -15.57 44.98 -0.45
N LYS A 138 -15.50 44.10 0.57
CA LYS A 138 -14.82 44.40 1.84
C LYS A 138 -13.71 43.41 2.16
N LYS A 139 -12.61 43.40 1.42
CA LYS A 139 -11.31 42.99 1.93
C LYS A 139 -10.66 44.22 2.61
N LYS A 140 -10.94 44.45 3.89
CA LYS A 140 -9.95 45.10 4.76
C LYS A 140 -8.85 44.05 5.00
N PRO A 141 -7.56 44.40 4.89
CA PRO A 141 -6.51 43.47 5.25
C PRO A 141 -6.69 43.07 6.71
N ALA A 142 -6.69 41.78 6.96
CA ALA A 142 -6.62 41.25 8.31
C ALA A 142 -5.41 41.87 9.00
N ALA A 143 -5.64 42.45 10.19
CA ALA A 143 -4.56 42.97 11.01
C ALA A 143 -3.54 41.83 11.25
N ASP A 144 -2.27 42.15 11.05
CA ASP A 144 -1.12 41.33 11.41
C ASP A 144 -1.25 40.90 12.87
N ILE A 145 -1.67 39.67 13.10
CA ILE A 145 -1.45 39.02 14.37
C ILE A 145 -0.06 38.36 14.24
N THR A 146 0.96 39.17 14.34
CA THR A 146 2.29 38.72 14.68
C THR A 146 2.26 38.28 16.14
N ALA A 147 1.81 37.09 16.41
CA ALA A 147 2.18 36.39 17.63
C ALA A 147 3.69 36.14 17.51
N THR A 148 4.46 36.88 18.29
CA THR A 148 5.88 36.65 18.53
C THR A 148 6.05 35.25 19.11
N VAL A 149 6.32 34.29 18.26
CA VAL A 149 6.88 33.00 18.64
C VAL A 149 8.38 33.25 18.76
N GLU A 150 8.90 33.25 20.00
CA GLU A 150 10.33 33.23 20.24
C GLU A 150 10.96 32.06 19.49
N PRO A 151 12.06 32.27 18.75
CA PRO A 151 12.71 31.19 18.02
C PRO A 151 13.35 30.22 19.03
N LEU A 152 12.90 28.97 18.99
CA LEU A 152 13.59 27.86 19.64
C LEU A 152 15.05 27.85 19.14
N LYS A 153 15.99 27.92 20.10
CA LYS A 153 17.43 27.88 19.87
C LYS A 153 17.77 26.67 18.99
N LYS A 154 18.44 26.92 17.86
CA LYS A 154 19.04 25.90 17.02
C LYS A 154 20.00 25.07 17.88
N PRO A 155 20.02 23.73 17.76
CA PRO A 155 21.09 22.94 18.34
C PRO A 155 22.41 23.33 17.65
N GLU A 156 23.47 23.50 18.45
CA GLU A 156 24.83 23.81 18.00
C GLU A 156 25.30 22.79 16.96
N GLN A 157 25.81 23.31 15.86
CA GLN A 157 26.50 22.51 14.87
C GLN A 157 27.79 21.97 15.48
N VAL A 158 27.80 20.69 15.85
CA VAL A 158 29.02 19.96 16.12
C VAL A 158 29.72 19.78 14.77
N SER A 159 30.88 20.42 14.63
CA SER A 159 31.74 20.38 13.44
C SER A 159 32.18 18.94 13.15
N LEU A 160 31.78 18.41 12.01
CA LEU A 160 32.29 17.17 11.43
C LEU A 160 33.70 17.46 10.81
N GLN A 161 34.69 17.65 11.63
CA GLN A 161 36.10 17.72 11.19
C GLN A 161 36.95 16.85 12.10
N THR A 162 36.80 15.53 12.05
CA THR A 162 37.83 14.58 12.54
C THR A 162 37.47 13.12 12.20
N ALA A 163 37.09 12.83 10.95
CA ALA A 163 36.94 11.44 10.48
C ALA A 163 37.44 11.21 9.04
N THR A 164 38.29 12.09 8.49
CA THR A 164 38.77 11.96 7.11
C THR A 164 40.26 11.63 7.01
N GLU A 165 40.92 11.21 8.08
CA GLU A 165 42.33 10.83 8.04
C GLU A 165 42.62 9.38 8.40
N LYS A 166 41.88 8.42 7.84
CA LYS A 166 42.34 7.00 7.84
C LYS A 166 41.71 6.19 6.72
N LEU A 167 41.76 6.67 5.48
CA LEU A 167 41.43 5.82 4.29
C LEU A 167 42.11 6.40 3.03
N SER A 168 43.39 6.73 3.13
CA SER A 168 44.24 7.00 1.97
C SER A 168 45.17 5.80 1.75
N GLY A 169 44.75 4.89 0.89
CA GLY A 169 45.61 3.75 0.55
C GLY A 169 44.92 2.70 -0.32
N ILE A 170 44.09 3.09 -1.29
CA ILE A 170 43.76 2.20 -2.41
C ILE A 170 43.73 3.06 -3.68
N THR A 171 44.77 2.88 -4.47
CA THR A 171 44.96 3.49 -5.78
C THR A 171 43.91 2.99 -6.77
N SER A 172 43.22 3.93 -7.39
CA SER A 172 42.32 3.70 -8.52
C SER A 172 43.14 3.35 -9.78
N SER A 173 42.98 2.16 -10.31
CA SER A 173 43.25 1.86 -11.71
C SER A 173 41.92 1.64 -12.41
N ALA A 174 41.60 2.49 -13.39
CA ALA A 174 40.43 2.33 -14.26
C ALA A 174 40.58 1.05 -15.10
N PRO A 175 39.53 0.23 -15.26
CA PRO A 175 39.58 -0.88 -16.18
C PRO A 175 39.23 -0.44 -17.61
N ASP A 176 40.02 -0.93 -18.52
CA ASP A 176 39.99 -0.85 -19.97
C ASP A 176 38.63 -1.35 -20.56
N LYS A 177 38.14 -0.60 -21.55
CA LYS A 177 36.91 -0.93 -22.28
C LYS A 177 37.24 -1.93 -23.40
N SER A 178 37.33 -3.21 -23.10
CA SER A 178 37.26 -4.25 -24.11
C SER A 178 37.04 -5.63 -23.48
N SER A 179 35.77 -6.02 -23.37
CA SER A 179 35.23 -7.39 -23.45
C SER A 179 33.95 -7.53 -22.62
N ILE A 180 32.82 -7.15 -23.21
CA ILE A 180 31.50 -7.57 -22.70
C ILE A 180 31.34 -9.03 -23.12
N LYS A 181 31.89 -9.95 -22.35
CA LYS A 181 31.39 -11.32 -22.23
C LYS A 181 30.50 -11.35 -21.00
N GLY A 182 29.24 -11.75 -21.19
CA GLY A 182 28.26 -11.81 -20.12
C GLY A 182 28.80 -12.58 -18.92
N GLU A 183 28.94 -11.90 -17.79
CA GLU A 183 29.18 -12.53 -16.50
C GLU A 183 27.92 -13.33 -16.16
N GLY A 184 28.03 -14.66 -16.20
CA GLY A 184 27.00 -15.55 -15.70
C GLY A 184 26.75 -15.21 -14.24
N LYS A 185 25.58 -14.65 -13.93
CA LYS A 185 25.09 -14.56 -12.56
C LYS A 185 25.16 -15.95 -11.97
N ASN A 186 25.75 -16.12 -10.80
CA ASN A 186 25.75 -17.36 -10.03
C ASN A 186 24.29 -17.65 -9.65
N ILE A 187 23.52 -18.32 -10.51
CA ILE A 187 22.17 -18.80 -10.21
C ILE A 187 22.36 -19.90 -9.15
N PRO A 188 21.72 -19.76 -7.97
CA PRO A 188 21.84 -20.78 -6.94
C PRO A 188 21.40 -22.13 -7.51
N ALA A 189 22.19 -23.17 -7.27
CA ALA A 189 21.82 -24.51 -7.69
C ALA A 189 20.51 -24.93 -7.04
N GLY A 190 19.47 -25.21 -7.85
CA GLY A 190 18.16 -25.58 -7.35
C GLY A 190 17.11 -25.51 -8.46
N PHE A 191 15.91 -25.97 -8.15
CA PHE A 191 14.73 -25.84 -9.00
C PHE A 191 14.03 -24.52 -8.62
N ILE A 192 13.96 -23.57 -9.54
CA ILE A 192 13.62 -22.19 -9.24
C ILE A 192 12.23 -21.84 -9.76
N ILE A 193 11.34 -21.48 -8.84
CA ILE A 193 9.96 -21.11 -9.14
C ILE A 193 9.69 -19.69 -8.64
N ASP A 194 9.07 -18.85 -9.49
CA ASP A 194 8.47 -17.60 -9.05
C ASP A 194 7.10 -17.90 -8.42
N LEU A 195 6.98 -17.67 -7.11
CA LEU A 195 5.80 -18.06 -6.34
C LEU A 195 4.69 -17.00 -6.31
N HIS A 196 4.94 -15.80 -6.87
CA HIS A 196 4.02 -14.68 -6.78
C HIS A 196 3.99 -13.88 -8.09
N LEU A 197 2.90 -14.02 -8.85
CA LEU A 197 2.76 -13.40 -10.16
C LEU A 197 1.28 -13.20 -10.53
N HIS A 198 0.95 -12.07 -11.15
CA HIS A 198 -0.39 -11.69 -11.57
C HIS A 198 -0.52 -11.57 -13.08
N THR A 199 -1.68 -11.89 -13.60
CA THR A 199 -1.93 -11.93 -15.05
C THR A 199 -3.20 -11.19 -15.46
N SER A 200 -3.20 -10.60 -16.66
CA SER A 200 -4.37 -9.98 -17.25
C SER A 200 -5.13 -11.01 -18.13
N PRO A 201 -6.45 -11.06 -18.13
CA PRO A 201 -7.39 -10.21 -17.39
C PRO A 201 -7.79 -10.76 -16.01
N ALA A 202 -7.19 -11.86 -15.53
CA ALA A 202 -7.55 -12.50 -14.26
C ALA A 202 -7.39 -11.54 -13.07
N SER A 203 -6.25 -10.83 -13.01
CA SER A 203 -6.06 -9.71 -12.07
C SER A 203 -6.16 -8.37 -12.80
N PRO A 204 -7.10 -7.48 -12.43
CA PRO A 204 -7.24 -6.16 -13.07
C PRO A 204 -6.04 -5.24 -12.89
N CYS A 205 -5.15 -5.52 -11.94
CA CYS A 205 -3.92 -4.76 -11.68
C CYS A 205 -2.78 -5.14 -12.62
N ALA A 206 -2.84 -6.29 -13.30
CA ALA A 206 -1.83 -6.76 -14.22
C ALA A 206 -2.06 -6.23 -15.66
N SER A 207 -0.98 -6.00 -16.38
CA SER A 207 -1.02 -5.50 -17.77
C SER A 207 -0.66 -6.56 -18.82
N SER A 208 0.04 -7.62 -18.43
CA SER A 208 0.47 -8.70 -19.34
C SER A 208 -0.40 -9.94 -19.18
N SER A 209 -0.63 -10.62 -20.30
CA SER A 209 -1.39 -11.87 -20.32
C SER A 209 -0.60 -13.02 -19.69
N VAL A 210 -1.30 -14.09 -19.31
CA VAL A 210 -0.68 -15.29 -18.76
C VAL A 210 0.32 -15.91 -19.75
N ASP A 211 0.01 -15.89 -21.05
CA ASP A 211 0.90 -16.41 -22.09
C ASP A 211 2.21 -15.62 -22.15
N GLU A 212 2.15 -14.28 -22.14
CA GLU A 212 3.34 -13.42 -22.15
C GLU A 212 4.21 -13.64 -20.91
N MET A 213 3.58 -13.79 -19.73
CA MET A 213 4.29 -14.06 -18.48
C MET A 213 5.00 -15.41 -18.49
N ILE A 214 4.36 -16.46 -19.02
CA ILE A 214 4.96 -17.79 -19.16
C ILE A 214 6.16 -17.76 -20.14
N GLU A 215 6.01 -17.14 -21.29
CA GLU A 215 7.09 -17.05 -22.28
C GLU A 215 8.30 -16.27 -21.72
N GLU A 216 8.07 -15.20 -20.98
CA GLU A 216 9.16 -14.48 -20.32
C GLU A 216 9.83 -15.31 -19.22
N ALA A 217 9.05 -16.00 -18.38
CA ALA A 217 9.59 -16.87 -17.33
C ALA A 217 10.49 -17.97 -17.93
N LYS A 218 10.03 -18.59 -19.00
CA LYS A 218 10.78 -19.60 -19.78
C LYS A 218 12.05 -19.00 -20.39
N ARG A 219 11.93 -17.81 -21.03
CA ARG A 219 13.05 -17.12 -21.67
C ARG A 219 14.17 -16.76 -20.70
N ILE A 220 13.85 -16.36 -19.49
CA ILE A 220 14.84 -16.00 -18.46
C ILE A 220 15.41 -17.21 -17.69
N GLY A 221 14.84 -18.40 -17.89
CA GLY A 221 15.33 -19.67 -17.33
C GLY A 221 14.77 -20.01 -15.94
N LEU A 222 13.57 -19.56 -15.61
CA LEU A 222 12.81 -20.11 -14.47
C LEU A 222 12.37 -21.55 -14.80
N ASP A 223 12.25 -22.39 -13.78
CA ASP A 223 11.75 -23.76 -13.92
C ASP A 223 10.23 -23.83 -13.82
N GLY A 224 9.58 -22.79 -13.27
CA GLY A 224 8.13 -22.70 -13.16
C GLY A 224 7.66 -21.38 -12.57
N ILE A 225 6.34 -21.17 -12.64
CA ILE A 225 5.66 -20.03 -12.04
C ILE A 225 4.41 -20.46 -11.27
N CYS A 226 4.01 -19.66 -10.29
CA CYS A 226 2.72 -19.76 -9.61
C CYS A 226 1.81 -18.60 -10.03
N LEU A 227 0.61 -18.91 -10.52
CA LEU A 227 -0.42 -17.91 -10.80
C LEU A 227 -1.15 -17.57 -9.49
N SER A 228 -0.98 -16.35 -9.02
CA SER A 228 -1.51 -15.85 -7.74
C SER A 228 -2.55 -14.73 -7.91
N ASP A 229 -3.33 -14.79 -8.95
CA ASP A 229 -4.28 -13.76 -9.29
C ASP A 229 -5.28 -13.44 -8.18
N HIS A 230 -5.61 -12.15 -8.03
CA HIS A 230 -6.60 -11.68 -7.05
C HIS A 230 -8.02 -12.06 -7.49
N ASN A 231 -8.81 -12.60 -6.57
CA ASN A 231 -10.23 -12.92 -6.79
C ASN A 231 -10.48 -13.82 -8.02
N TYR A 232 -9.49 -14.59 -8.42
CA TYR A 232 -9.58 -15.53 -9.52
C TYR A 232 -8.89 -16.85 -9.16
N VAL A 233 -9.65 -17.92 -9.20
CA VAL A 233 -9.15 -19.27 -8.92
C VAL A 233 -9.01 -20.02 -10.22
N TRP A 234 -7.79 -20.19 -10.71
CA TRP A 234 -7.49 -20.98 -11.91
C TRP A 234 -7.98 -22.42 -11.72
N SER A 235 -8.70 -22.94 -12.69
CA SER A 235 -9.12 -24.34 -12.68
C SER A 235 -7.96 -25.29 -13.03
N PRO A 236 -8.03 -26.58 -12.62
CA PRO A 236 -7.04 -27.56 -13.02
C PRO A 236 -6.88 -27.69 -14.54
N ASP A 237 -7.99 -27.62 -15.27
CA ASP A 237 -8.01 -27.78 -16.73
C ASP A 237 -7.35 -26.58 -17.44
N GLU A 238 -7.60 -25.35 -16.98
CA GLU A 238 -6.94 -24.15 -17.52
C GLU A 238 -5.42 -24.24 -17.34
N VAL A 239 -4.96 -24.57 -16.13
CA VAL A 239 -3.52 -24.69 -15.85
C VAL A 239 -2.88 -25.86 -16.61
N GLN A 240 -3.60 -26.96 -16.76
CA GLN A 240 -3.11 -28.09 -17.57
C GLN A 240 -2.98 -27.69 -19.04
N ALA A 241 -3.94 -26.97 -19.61
CA ALA A 241 -3.87 -26.47 -20.97
C ALA A 241 -2.68 -25.51 -21.17
N LEU A 242 -2.39 -24.63 -20.19
CA LEU A 242 -1.22 -23.75 -20.22
C LEU A 242 0.09 -24.54 -20.19
N ARG A 243 0.20 -25.57 -19.32
CA ARG A 243 1.36 -26.46 -19.26
C ARG A 243 1.63 -27.17 -20.58
N GLU A 244 0.58 -27.71 -21.20
CA GLU A 244 0.69 -28.41 -22.49
C GLU A 244 1.05 -27.45 -23.63
N LYS A 245 0.43 -26.26 -23.65
CA LYS A 245 0.68 -25.25 -24.68
C LYS A 245 2.11 -24.75 -24.66
N HIS A 246 2.66 -24.50 -23.49
CA HIS A 246 3.97 -23.86 -23.32
C HIS A 246 5.11 -24.84 -23.01
N ASP A 247 4.80 -26.11 -22.75
CA ASP A 247 5.78 -27.09 -22.21
C ASP A 247 6.56 -26.48 -21.04
N PHE A 248 5.81 -25.98 -20.04
CA PHE A 248 6.36 -25.25 -18.91
C PHE A 248 5.55 -25.48 -17.63
N LEU A 249 6.22 -25.51 -16.46
CA LEU A 249 5.54 -25.71 -15.18
C LEU A 249 4.78 -24.46 -14.75
N VAL A 250 3.46 -24.57 -14.73
CA VAL A 250 2.54 -23.56 -14.21
C VAL A 250 1.80 -24.17 -13.02
N LEU A 251 1.73 -23.46 -11.91
CA LEU A 251 1.13 -23.91 -10.65
C LEU A 251 0.08 -22.90 -10.18
N ARG A 252 -0.88 -23.37 -9.39
CA ARG A 252 -1.92 -22.51 -8.82
C ARG A 252 -1.60 -22.15 -7.40
N VAL A 253 -1.76 -20.88 -7.11
CA VAL A 253 -1.78 -20.33 -5.75
C VAL A 253 -2.83 -19.22 -5.73
N ASN A 254 -3.38 -18.87 -4.58
CA ASN A 254 -4.29 -17.75 -4.47
C ASN A 254 -3.64 -16.66 -3.62
N GLU A 255 -3.73 -15.40 -4.07
CA GLU A 255 -3.48 -14.27 -3.18
C GLU A 255 -4.79 -13.77 -2.61
N ILE A 256 -4.98 -14.01 -1.31
CA ILE A 256 -6.21 -13.72 -0.58
C ILE A 256 -6.01 -12.54 0.35
N VAL A 257 -6.89 -11.53 0.24
CA VAL A 257 -6.87 -10.34 1.08
C VAL A 257 -7.48 -10.65 2.45
N THR A 258 -6.74 -10.34 3.51
CA THR A 258 -7.22 -10.46 4.90
C THR A 258 -7.15 -9.12 5.62
N GLU A 259 -7.79 -9.01 6.79
CA GLU A 259 -7.68 -7.81 7.65
C GLU A 259 -6.26 -7.60 8.20
N GLN A 260 -5.37 -8.59 8.05
CA GLN A 260 -3.97 -8.52 8.46
C GLN A 260 -3.01 -8.26 7.29
N GLY A 261 -3.50 -8.28 6.05
CA GLY A 261 -2.74 -8.13 4.81
C GLY A 261 -2.99 -9.28 3.85
N ASP A 262 -2.23 -9.30 2.75
CA ASP A 262 -2.37 -10.27 1.68
C ASP A 262 -1.63 -11.56 2.03
N MET A 263 -2.23 -12.70 1.63
CA MET A 263 -1.72 -14.03 1.92
C MET A 263 -1.61 -14.86 0.65
N LEU A 264 -0.44 -15.40 0.36
CA LEU A 264 -0.29 -16.46 -0.64
C LEU A 264 -0.72 -17.78 -0.02
N VAL A 265 -1.71 -18.43 -0.62
CA VAL A 265 -2.33 -19.63 -0.06
C VAL A 265 -2.15 -20.81 -1.01
N PHE A 266 -1.38 -21.77 -0.59
CA PHE A 266 -1.01 -22.97 -1.36
C PHE A 266 -1.88 -24.17 -0.98
N GLY A 267 -2.35 -24.91 -1.98
CA GLY A 267 -3.18 -26.11 -1.75
C GLY A 267 -4.60 -25.81 -1.28
N PHE A 268 -5.07 -24.59 -1.48
CA PHE A 268 -6.44 -24.16 -1.20
C PHE A 268 -6.98 -23.39 -2.40
N HIS A 269 -8.07 -23.85 -2.98
CA HIS A 269 -8.59 -23.39 -4.26
C HIS A 269 -10.07 -22.98 -4.15
N GLU A 270 -10.44 -22.35 -3.04
CA GLU A 270 -11.76 -21.76 -2.88
C GLU A 270 -11.73 -20.29 -3.27
N ASP A 271 -12.75 -19.84 -3.98
CA ASP A 271 -12.93 -18.42 -4.31
C ASP A 271 -13.38 -17.65 -3.07
N ILE A 272 -12.52 -16.76 -2.60
CA ILE A 272 -12.79 -15.86 -1.47
C ILE A 272 -12.96 -14.46 -2.01
N GLN A 273 -14.18 -14.02 -2.09
CA GLN A 273 -14.50 -12.65 -2.49
C GLN A 273 -14.36 -11.69 -1.30
N GLY A 274 -13.69 -10.54 -1.53
CA GLY A 274 -13.51 -9.51 -0.52
C GLY A 274 -12.46 -9.87 0.54
N ILE A 275 -12.69 -9.42 1.79
CA ILE A 275 -11.73 -9.56 2.89
C ILE A 275 -12.21 -10.60 3.87
N ILE A 276 -11.39 -11.62 4.14
CA ILE A 276 -11.63 -12.65 5.15
C ILE A 276 -10.77 -12.39 6.39
N LYS A 277 -11.26 -12.75 7.58
CA LYS A 277 -10.41 -12.78 8.77
C LYS A 277 -9.33 -13.86 8.65
N LEU A 278 -8.07 -13.49 8.90
CA LEU A 278 -6.94 -14.40 8.77
C LEU A 278 -7.10 -15.67 9.64
N ALA A 279 -7.65 -15.54 10.85
CA ALA A 279 -7.96 -16.67 11.71
C ALA A 279 -8.98 -17.65 11.09
N ASP A 280 -9.96 -17.15 10.33
CA ASP A 280 -10.95 -17.98 9.66
C ASP A 280 -10.36 -18.59 8.37
N LEU A 281 -9.56 -17.84 7.63
CA LEU A 281 -8.79 -18.37 6.51
C LEU A 281 -7.88 -19.52 6.97
N LYS A 282 -7.15 -19.33 8.08
CA LYS A 282 -6.28 -20.39 8.64
C LYS A 282 -7.03 -21.69 8.94
N LYS A 283 -8.23 -21.59 9.51
CA LYS A 283 -9.06 -22.79 9.79
C LYS A 283 -9.44 -23.53 8.49
N ARG A 284 -9.87 -22.78 7.46
CA ARG A 284 -10.28 -23.35 6.17
C ARG A 284 -9.08 -24.00 5.46
N VAL A 285 -7.94 -23.30 5.40
CA VAL A 285 -6.71 -23.81 4.78
C VAL A 285 -6.17 -25.02 5.52
N ALA A 286 -6.19 -25.02 6.85
CA ALA A 286 -5.74 -26.15 7.65
C ALA A 286 -6.63 -27.39 7.43
N ALA A 287 -7.95 -27.23 7.22
CA ALA A 287 -8.87 -28.34 6.97
C ALA A 287 -8.53 -29.12 5.69
N VAL A 288 -7.93 -28.46 4.69
CA VAL A 288 -7.47 -29.11 3.44
C VAL A 288 -5.96 -29.38 3.44
N GLY A 289 -5.30 -29.11 4.54
CA GLY A 289 -3.85 -29.32 4.66
C GLY A 289 -3.01 -28.35 3.82
N GLY A 290 -3.52 -27.15 3.53
CA GLY A 290 -2.81 -26.10 2.80
C GLY A 290 -1.66 -25.45 3.59
N PHE A 291 -1.11 -24.36 3.03
CA PHE A 291 0.03 -23.61 3.59
C PHE A 291 -0.17 -22.11 3.30
N ILE A 292 0.02 -21.25 4.29
CA ILE A 292 -0.18 -19.81 4.19
C ILE A 292 1.15 -19.08 4.33
N VAL A 293 1.46 -18.21 3.37
CA VAL A 293 2.62 -17.31 3.41
C VAL A 293 2.12 -15.88 3.49
N ALA A 294 2.62 -15.09 4.45
CA ALA A 294 2.37 -13.65 4.48
C ALA A 294 3.04 -13.01 3.27
N ALA A 295 2.25 -12.52 2.31
CA ALA A 295 2.75 -11.83 1.15
C ALA A 295 3.25 -10.43 1.54
N HIS A 296 4.42 -10.03 1.03
CA HIS A 296 5.03 -8.68 1.22
C HIS A 296 4.62 -7.95 2.53
N PRO A 297 4.85 -8.54 3.72
CA PRO A 297 4.20 -8.14 4.98
C PRO A 297 4.49 -6.70 5.44
N PHE A 298 5.46 -6.04 4.83
CA PHE A 298 5.86 -4.68 5.18
C PHE A 298 5.76 -3.69 4.00
N ARG A 299 5.05 -4.06 2.94
CA ARG A 299 4.81 -3.19 1.78
C ARG A 299 4.21 -1.86 2.20
N GLY A 300 4.89 -0.75 1.86
CA GLY A 300 4.47 0.61 2.17
C GLY A 300 4.74 1.09 3.60
N PHE A 301 5.19 0.24 4.52
CA PHE A 301 5.48 0.63 5.90
C PHE A 301 6.67 1.59 6.01
N LEU A 302 7.65 1.45 5.14
CA LEU A 302 8.89 2.24 5.17
C LEU A 302 8.89 3.35 4.12
N THR A 303 7.88 3.43 3.27
CA THR A 303 7.73 4.52 2.29
C THR A 303 7.53 5.87 2.97
N PHE A 304 7.07 5.87 4.23
CA PHE A 304 6.82 7.06 5.05
C PHE A 304 7.96 7.42 6.01
N GLY A 305 9.11 6.73 5.90
CA GLY A 305 10.23 6.85 6.85
C GLY A 305 10.07 5.92 8.04
N ALA A 306 10.97 4.95 8.18
CA ALA A 306 10.96 4.00 9.31
C ALA A 306 11.07 4.72 10.66
N ASP A 307 11.79 5.84 10.69
CA ASP A 307 12.00 6.65 11.89
C ASP A 307 10.73 7.41 12.30
N ASP A 308 9.89 7.83 11.34
CA ASP A 308 8.64 8.55 11.60
C ASP A 308 7.53 7.64 12.12
N VAL A 309 7.49 6.38 11.68
CA VAL A 309 6.48 5.39 12.11
C VAL A 309 6.92 4.63 13.36
N GLY A 310 8.21 4.73 13.73
CA GLY A 310 8.78 4.02 14.88
C GLY A 310 8.61 2.50 14.79
N LEU A 311 8.60 1.93 13.57
CA LEU A 311 8.47 0.50 13.35
C LEU A 311 9.83 -0.18 13.54
N THR A 312 10.07 -0.63 14.78
CA THR A 312 11.24 -1.48 15.07
C THR A 312 10.96 -2.94 14.67
N THR A 313 12.00 -3.75 14.52
CA THR A 313 11.84 -5.19 14.25
C THR A 313 10.98 -5.86 15.33
N GLU A 314 11.10 -5.45 16.60
CA GLU A 314 10.31 -5.99 17.72
C GLU A 314 8.82 -5.67 17.56
N LYS A 315 8.46 -4.45 17.18
CA LYS A 315 7.06 -4.08 16.89
C LYS A 315 6.55 -4.80 15.66
N ALA A 316 7.38 -4.95 14.62
CA ALA A 316 7.05 -5.69 13.43
C ALA A 316 6.73 -7.17 13.73
N MET A 317 7.54 -7.82 14.56
CA MET A 317 7.34 -9.20 15.02
C MET A 317 6.06 -9.39 15.85
N ALA A 318 5.62 -8.35 16.56
CA ALA A 318 4.42 -8.40 17.39
C ALA A 318 3.10 -8.38 16.60
N ARG A 319 3.14 -8.22 15.26
CA ARG A 319 1.93 -8.25 14.44
C ARG A 319 1.25 -9.61 14.54
N GLU A 320 -0.07 -9.57 14.70
CA GLU A 320 -0.87 -10.77 14.93
C GLU A 320 -0.81 -11.78 13.79
N MET A 321 -0.62 -11.31 12.55
CA MET A 321 -0.53 -12.17 11.37
C MET A 321 0.50 -13.30 11.51
N PHE A 322 1.64 -13.04 12.15
CA PHE A 322 2.70 -14.04 12.30
C PHE A 322 2.35 -15.22 13.22
N LYS A 323 1.25 -15.15 13.96
CA LYS A 323 0.71 -16.29 14.73
C LYS A 323 -0.08 -17.28 13.87
N TRP A 324 -0.47 -16.87 12.66
CA TRP A 324 -1.41 -17.60 11.82
C TRP A 324 -0.80 -18.12 10.51
N VAL A 325 0.34 -17.58 10.10
CA VAL A 325 1.00 -17.97 8.85
C VAL A 325 2.02 -19.08 9.05
N ASP A 326 2.29 -19.82 7.99
CA ASP A 326 3.25 -20.93 7.98
C ASP A 326 4.61 -20.51 7.39
N GLY A 327 4.66 -19.33 6.72
CA GLY A 327 5.86 -18.76 6.14
C GLY A 327 5.71 -17.26 5.85
N VAL A 328 6.79 -16.64 5.39
CA VAL A 328 6.86 -15.20 5.09
C VAL A 328 7.53 -14.98 3.75
N GLU A 329 6.93 -14.19 2.88
CA GLU A 329 7.58 -13.69 1.68
C GLU A 329 8.56 -12.56 2.07
N THR A 330 9.85 -12.88 1.97
CA THR A 330 10.92 -11.99 2.42
C THR A 330 11.65 -11.29 1.30
N LEU A 331 11.47 -11.76 0.06
CA LEU A 331 11.91 -11.11 -1.15
C LEU A 331 10.71 -10.94 -2.07
N ASN A 332 10.28 -9.70 -2.29
CA ASN A 332 9.18 -9.35 -3.18
C ASN A 332 9.61 -8.19 -4.10
N GLY A 333 9.25 -8.29 -5.38
CA GLY A 333 9.69 -7.34 -6.41
C GLY A 333 8.98 -5.98 -6.40
N LYS A 334 7.88 -5.85 -5.66
CA LYS A 334 7.10 -4.61 -5.56
C LYS A 334 7.39 -3.79 -4.30
N VAL A 335 8.31 -4.25 -3.46
CA VAL A 335 8.68 -3.58 -2.21
C VAL A 335 10.11 -3.08 -2.25
N THR A 336 10.46 -2.17 -1.35
CA THR A 336 11.81 -1.63 -1.25
C THR A 336 12.79 -2.64 -0.64
N ALA A 337 14.09 -2.47 -0.91
CA ALA A 337 15.13 -3.32 -0.31
C ALA A 337 15.09 -3.28 1.23
N THR A 338 14.71 -2.15 1.82
CA THR A 338 14.58 -1.99 3.28
C THR A 338 13.39 -2.78 3.82
N GLU A 339 12.26 -2.80 3.13
CA GLU A 339 11.09 -3.61 3.49
C GLU A 339 11.38 -5.11 3.38
N ASN A 340 12.06 -5.53 2.31
CA ASN A 340 12.55 -6.89 2.17
C ASN A 340 13.51 -7.27 3.32
N SER A 341 14.44 -6.38 3.68
CA SER A 341 15.37 -6.61 4.80
C SER A 341 14.64 -6.74 6.14
N LEU A 342 13.60 -5.93 6.36
CA LEU A 342 12.76 -6.04 7.56
C LEU A 342 12.03 -7.39 7.59
N ALA A 343 11.45 -7.82 6.47
CA ALA A 343 10.78 -9.11 6.35
C ALA A 343 11.72 -10.28 6.63
N GLN A 344 12.95 -10.24 6.11
CA GLN A 344 13.99 -11.24 6.38
C GLN A 344 14.36 -11.30 7.88
N ASN A 345 14.56 -10.14 8.51
CA ASN A 345 14.90 -10.05 9.93
C ASN A 345 13.78 -10.60 10.81
N VAL A 346 12.51 -10.28 10.49
CA VAL A 346 11.35 -10.77 11.22
C VAL A 346 11.19 -12.28 11.04
N ALA A 347 11.22 -12.78 9.81
CA ALA A 347 11.11 -14.21 9.52
C ALA A 347 12.19 -15.02 10.26
N LYS A 348 13.45 -14.56 10.19
CA LYS A 348 14.57 -15.19 10.90
C LYS A 348 14.38 -15.22 12.41
N ARG A 349 13.92 -14.13 13.04
CA ARG A 349 13.72 -14.06 14.49
C ARG A 349 12.53 -14.87 14.98
N LEU A 350 11.50 -15.02 14.13
CA LEU A 350 10.31 -15.83 14.44
C LEU A 350 10.47 -17.30 14.04
N ASP A 351 11.62 -17.68 13.46
CA ASP A 351 11.89 -19.02 12.91
C ASP A 351 10.82 -19.44 11.87
N LEU A 352 10.35 -18.48 11.06
CA LEU A 352 9.40 -18.74 9.99
C LEU A 352 10.13 -18.98 8.67
N PRO A 353 9.74 -19.99 7.89
CA PRO A 353 10.28 -20.24 6.56
C PRO A 353 10.10 -19.02 5.65
N ALA A 354 11.13 -18.73 4.83
CA ALA A 354 11.18 -17.57 3.96
C ALA A 354 11.00 -17.96 2.50
N THR A 355 10.13 -17.24 1.76
CA THR A 355 9.94 -17.38 0.32
C THR A 355 10.34 -16.11 -0.43
N GLY A 356 10.45 -16.19 -1.75
CA GLY A 356 10.59 -15.07 -2.66
C GLY A 356 9.67 -15.21 -3.86
N GLY A 357 9.15 -14.08 -4.35
CA GLY A 357 8.34 -13.97 -5.55
C GLY A 357 8.49 -12.60 -6.20
N SER A 358 8.25 -12.51 -7.49
CA SER A 358 8.41 -11.23 -8.20
C SER A 358 7.28 -10.24 -7.93
N ASP A 359 6.09 -10.75 -7.62
CA ASP A 359 4.84 -9.95 -7.59
C ASP A 359 4.66 -9.21 -8.93
N ALA A 360 5.04 -9.90 -10.02
CA ALA A 360 5.06 -9.31 -11.35
C ALA A 360 3.63 -9.06 -11.86
N HIS A 361 3.42 -7.86 -12.41
CA HIS A 361 2.19 -7.43 -13.04
C HIS A 361 2.40 -7.14 -14.54
N ASP A 362 3.64 -7.23 -14.97
CA ASP A 362 4.10 -7.09 -16.34
C ASP A 362 5.34 -7.96 -16.59
N VAL A 363 5.62 -8.26 -17.85
CA VAL A 363 6.72 -9.15 -18.25
C VAL A 363 8.10 -8.66 -17.82
N SER A 364 8.30 -7.36 -17.64
CA SER A 364 9.60 -6.78 -17.32
C SER A 364 10.07 -7.13 -15.92
N THR A 365 9.17 -7.48 -15.02
CA THR A 365 9.43 -7.75 -13.60
C THR A 365 9.39 -9.22 -13.21
N VAL A 366 8.98 -10.12 -14.13
CA VAL A 366 8.98 -11.58 -13.90
C VAL A 366 10.35 -12.06 -13.46
N GLY A 367 10.39 -12.85 -12.39
CA GLY A 367 11.61 -13.45 -11.87
C GLY A 367 12.59 -12.46 -11.19
N THR A 368 12.17 -11.22 -10.86
CA THR A 368 13.01 -10.32 -10.05
C THR A 368 13.46 -11.02 -8.78
N TYR A 369 12.55 -11.69 -8.10
CA TYR A 369 12.81 -12.62 -7.01
C TYR A 369 12.05 -13.92 -7.26
N ALA A 370 12.55 -15.00 -6.71
CA ALA A 370 11.97 -16.33 -6.83
C ALA A 370 12.32 -17.18 -5.60
N THR A 371 11.86 -18.41 -5.57
CA THR A 371 12.18 -19.40 -4.55
C THR A 371 12.92 -20.58 -5.17
N ALA A 372 14.10 -20.89 -4.64
CA ALA A 372 14.92 -22.04 -5.05
C ALA A 372 14.64 -23.25 -4.17
N PHE A 373 14.17 -24.33 -4.75
CA PHE A 373 13.88 -25.62 -4.09
C PHE A 373 15.05 -26.59 -4.25
N LYS A 374 15.31 -27.39 -3.21
CA LYS A 374 16.36 -28.42 -3.25
C LYS A 374 16.01 -29.62 -4.13
N GLN A 375 14.76 -29.77 -4.49
CA GLN A 375 14.24 -30.86 -5.31
C GLN A 375 13.43 -30.31 -6.49
N MET A 376 13.32 -31.09 -7.56
CA MET A 376 12.42 -30.82 -8.65
C MET A 376 10.97 -30.85 -8.18
N ILE A 377 10.15 -29.93 -8.68
CA ILE A 377 8.73 -29.78 -8.40
C ILE A 377 7.97 -29.98 -9.73
N ASN A 378 7.08 -30.95 -9.78
CA ASN A 378 6.32 -31.25 -11.00
C ASN A 378 4.84 -30.92 -10.90
N ASN A 379 4.34 -30.69 -9.68
CA ASN A 379 2.93 -30.44 -9.42
C ASN A 379 2.70 -29.75 -8.08
N GLU A 380 1.45 -29.30 -7.83
CA GLU A 380 1.06 -28.58 -6.63
C GLU A 380 1.23 -29.38 -5.33
N LYS A 381 1.07 -30.72 -5.37
CA LYS A 381 1.26 -31.57 -4.19
C LYS A 381 2.73 -31.63 -3.78
N GLU A 382 3.61 -31.68 -4.76
CA GLU A 382 5.08 -31.67 -4.50
C GLU A 382 5.52 -30.28 -4.01
N LEU A 383 4.99 -29.19 -4.60
CA LEU A 383 5.22 -27.83 -4.11
C LEU A 383 4.80 -27.70 -2.65
N LEU A 384 3.56 -28.08 -2.32
CA LEU A 384 3.03 -28.02 -0.96
C LEU A 384 3.85 -28.85 0.02
N SER A 385 4.29 -30.05 -0.40
CA SER A 385 5.18 -30.90 0.40
C SER A 385 6.54 -30.26 0.66
N ALA A 386 7.13 -29.62 -0.35
CA ALA A 386 8.41 -28.93 -0.21
C ALA A 386 8.30 -27.70 0.71
N LEU A 387 7.22 -26.91 0.57
CA LEU A 387 6.94 -25.79 1.46
C LEU A 387 6.84 -26.22 2.93
N LYS A 388 6.10 -27.28 3.22
CA LYS A 388 5.97 -27.82 4.59
C LYS A 388 7.26 -28.36 5.16
N LYS A 389 8.17 -28.87 4.33
CA LYS A 389 9.48 -29.38 4.76
C LYS A 389 10.52 -28.28 4.95
N GLY A 390 10.26 -27.03 4.54
CA GLY A 390 11.21 -25.94 4.62
C GLY A 390 12.50 -26.14 3.77
N GLN A 391 12.43 -26.94 2.69
CA GLN A 391 13.58 -27.29 1.86
C GLN A 391 13.73 -26.35 0.67
N TYR A 392 13.73 -25.05 0.92
CA TYR A 392 13.83 -23.99 -0.07
C TYR A 392 14.42 -22.72 0.55
N GLN A 393 14.74 -21.77 -0.29
CA GLN A 393 15.19 -20.43 0.10
C GLN A 393 14.78 -19.37 -0.92
N PRO A 394 14.52 -18.11 -0.48
CA PRO A 394 14.33 -17.00 -1.39
C PRO A 394 15.63 -16.67 -2.12
N VAL A 395 15.51 -16.28 -3.38
CA VAL A 395 16.67 -15.90 -4.22
C VAL A 395 16.37 -14.66 -5.04
N THR A 396 17.39 -13.84 -5.25
CA THR A 396 17.40 -12.84 -6.33
C THR A 396 17.74 -13.58 -7.60
N PHE A 397 16.86 -13.54 -8.59
CA PHE A 397 17.06 -14.31 -9.81
C PHE A 397 17.42 -13.43 -10.99
N ARG A 398 16.80 -12.26 -11.11
CA ARG A 398 17.01 -11.33 -12.24
C ARG A 398 17.58 -9.97 -11.82
#